data_6f7c0e8a384cd39e7b9e15cd37ef16a3
#
_entry.id   6f7c0e8a384cd39e7b9e15cd37ef16a3
#
_cell.length_a   1.000
_cell.length_b   1.000
_cell.length_c   1.000
_cell.angle_alpha   90.00
_cell.angle_beta   90.00
_cell.angle_gamma   90.00
#
_symmetry.space_group_name_H-M   'P 1'
#
loop_
_entity.id
_entity.type
_entity.pdbx_description
1 polymer ?
#
loop_
_entity_poly.entity_id
_entity_poly.type
_entity_poly.pdbx_seq_one_letter_code
_entity_poly.pdbx_strand_id
1 'polypeptide(L)'
;MAGEELEIVRLRNDFYRDGFYKVFALLSMLLLAIILLLSGSAFLFFTKPPPVAFFTDNDLRAFPPVPVSKPYIKQADLIQWVSQILPQAFTFDFINYNDELKQLQPYFTPRGWSTLLTQIDIYANASTVQTGRLFVNADANGTPTIPNQGLLGDKYGWWIQMPLTIHKVTAARHDEVAITIQALVIRVPTLNNLTGIQIDNIIVQGTKSQAGQAGTH
;
A
#
# COMPACT_ATOMS: atom_id res chain seq x y z
N MET A 1 -87.98 -10.10 19.05
CA MET A 1 -87.11 -9.11 18.45
C MET A 1 -86.01 -8.63 19.40
N ALA A 2 -86.21 -8.08 20.63
CA ALA A 2 -85.15 -7.65 21.52
C ALA A 2 -84.22 -8.78 22.06
N GLY A 3 -84.68 -10.02 22.11
CA GLY A 3 -83.92 -11.19 22.56
C GLY A 3 -82.86 -11.66 21.52
N GLU A 4 -83.18 -11.64 20.27
CA GLU A 4 -82.31 -12.06 19.16
C GLU A 4 -81.16 -11.13 18.95
N GLU A 5 -81.36 -9.83 19.07
CA GLU A 5 -80.28 -8.83 18.97
C GLU A 5 -79.24 -8.95 20.11
N LEU A 6 -79.70 -9.25 21.32
CA LEU A 6 -78.83 -9.50 22.49
C LEU A 6 -78.06 -10.79 22.33
N GLU A 7 -78.60 -11.81 21.71
CA GLU A 7 -77.96 -13.09 21.48
C GLU A 7 -76.86 -12.95 20.42
N ILE A 8 -77.11 -12.20 19.34
CA ILE A 8 -76.10 -11.87 18.29
C ILE A 8 -74.94 -11.06 18.86
N VAL A 9 -75.23 -10.11 19.74
CA VAL A 9 -74.14 -9.31 20.42
C VAL A 9 -73.29 -10.16 21.36
N ARG A 10 -73.93 -11.11 22.10
CA ARG A 10 -73.18 -12.06 22.97
C ARG A 10 -72.26 -12.98 22.15
N LEU A 11 -72.83 -13.64 21.11
CA LEU A 11 -72.04 -14.51 20.23
C LEU A 11 -70.82 -13.77 19.56
N ARG A 12 -71.08 -12.54 19.17
CA ARG A 12 -70.00 -11.72 18.62
C ARG A 12 -68.95 -11.36 19.64
N ASN A 13 -69.31 -11.05 20.88
CA ASN A 13 -68.39 -10.69 21.95
C ASN A 13 -67.56 -11.91 22.40
N ASP A 14 -68.16 -13.08 22.49
CA ASP A 14 -67.45 -14.32 22.83
C ASP A 14 -66.50 -14.77 21.72
N PHE A 15 -66.91 -14.59 20.46
CA PHE A 15 -66.01 -14.84 19.33
C PHE A 15 -64.80 -13.93 19.33
N TYR A 16 -64.95 -12.66 19.63
CA TYR A 16 -63.83 -11.72 19.73
C TYR A 16 -62.95 -12.04 20.96
N ARG A 17 -63.54 -12.45 22.07
CA ARG A 17 -62.79 -12.80 23.28
C ARG A 17 -61.93 -14.05 23.08
N ASP A 18 -62.47 -15.09 22.48
CA ASP A 18 -61.80 -16.36 22.26
C ASP A 18 -60.82 -16.31 21.04
N GLY A 19 -61.13 -15.46 20.04
CA GLY A 19 -60.28 -15.23 18.87
C GLY A 19 -59.11 -14.31 19.17
N PHE A 20 -59.25 -13.39 20.12
CA PHE A 20 -58.22 -12.40 20.46
C PHE A 20 -56.90 -13.06 20.87
N TYR A 21 -56.92 -14.09 21.71
CA TYR A 21 -55.76 -14.82 22.16
C TYR A 21 -55.00 -15.49 20.99
N LYS A 22 -55.71 -16.05 20.04
CA LYS A 22 -55.15 -16.72 18.86
C LYS A 22 -54.50 -15.71 17.91
N VAL A 23 -55.18 -14.58 17.68
CA VAL A 23 -54.65 -13.50 16.83
C VAL A 23 -53.45 -12.87 17.49
N PHE A 24 -53.45 -12.62 18.81
CA PHE A 24 -52.33 -12.09 19.52
C PHE A 24 -51.12 -13.03 19.53
N ALA A 25 -51.36 -14.35 19.73
CA ALA A 25 -50.29 -15.37 19.65
C ALA A 25 -49.69 -15.45 18.23
N LEU A 26 -50.49 -15.35 17.20
CA LEU A 26 -50.03 -15.36 15.79
C LEU A 26 -49.22 -14.11 15.47
N LEU A 27 -49.63 -12.95 15.97
CA LEU A 27 -48.97 -11.67 15.77
C LEU A 27 -47.62 -11.61 16.52
N SER A 28 -47.58 -12.14 17.75
CA SER A 28 -46.34 -12.24 18.52
C SER A 28 -45.38 -13.23 17.91
N MET A 29 -45.82 -14.35 17.36
CA MET A 29 -44.98 -15.30 16.64
C MET A 29 -44.40 -14.69 15.35
N LEU A 30 -45.20 -13.92 14.61
CA LEU A 30 -44.77 -13.21 13.41
C LEU A 30 -43.69 -12.16 13.77
N LEU A 31 -43.90 -11.39 14.84
CA LEU A 31 -42.96 -10.39 15.31
C LEU A 31 -41.64 -11.03 15.70
N LEU A 32 -41.67 -12.16 16.41
CA LEU A 32 -40.49 -12.91 16.80
C LEU A 32 -39.72 -13.45 15.59
N ALA A 33 -40.44 -13.94 14.58
CA ALA A 33 -39.83 -14.38 13.33
C ALA A 33 -39.13 -13.23 12.58
N ILE A 34 -39.71 -12.03 12.55
CA ILE A 34 -39.13 -10.84 11.95
C ILE A 34 -37.84 -10.44 12.70
N ILE A 35 -37.87 -10.46 14.05
CA ILE A 35 -36.70 -10.15 14.87
C ILE A 35 -35.54 -11.16 14.60
N LEU A 36 -35.85 -12.45 14.49
CA LEU A 36 -34.87 -13.49 14.16
C LEU A 36 -34.26 -13.29 12.77
N LEU A 37 -35.10 -12.96 11.77
CA LEU A 37 -34.61 -12.69 10.41
C LEU A 37 -33.71 -11.44 10.35
N LEU A 38 -34.13 -10.37 11.03
CA LEU A 38 -33.33 -9.15 11.09
C LEU A 38 -31.98 -9.37 11.81
N SER A 39 -31.99 -10.09 12.93
CA SER A 39 -30.75 -10.40 13.67
C SER A 39 -29.84 -11.31 12.86
N GLY A 40 -30.36 -12.32 12.17
CA GLY A 40 -29.60 -13.18 11.26
C GLY A 40 -29.01 -12.40 10.08
N SER A 41 -29.79 -11.51 9.49
CA SER A 41 -29.32 -10.64 8.40
C SER A 41 -28.21 -9.69 8.87
N ALA A 42 -28.36 -9.07 10.03
CA ALA A 42 -27.35 -8.21 10.62
C ALA A 42 -26.05 -8.99 10.91
N PHE A 43 -26.17 -10.18 11.51
CA PHE A 43 -25.03 -11.05 11.75
C PHE A 43 -24.28 -11.40 10.47
N LEU A 44 -24.97 -11.77 9.41
CA LEU A 44 -24.37 -12.05 8.09
C LEU A 44 -23.71 -10.81 7.48
N PHE A 45 -24.29 -9.64 7.69
CA PHE A 45 -23.71 -8.39 7.18
C PHE A 45 -22.39 -8.04 7.86
N PHE A 46 -22.31 -8.19 9.19
CA PHE A 46 -21.08 -7.91 9.95
C PHE A 46 -20.02 -9.00 9.83
N THR A 47 -20.41 -10.24 9.50
CA THR A 47 -19.47 -11.37 9.33
C THR A 47 -19.01 -11.58 7.90
N LYS A 48 -19.48 -10.77 6.94
CA LYS A 48 -19.02 -10.87 5.56
C LYS A 48 -17.52 -10.63 5.48
N PRO A 49 -16.74 -11.58 4.93
CA PRO A 49 -15.33 -11.35 4.66
C PRO A 49 -15.20 -10.17 3.68
N PRO A 50 -14.13 -9.36 3.79
CA PRO A 50 -13.89 -8.28 2.85
C PRO A 50 -13.85 -8.84 1.41
N PRO A 51 -14.36 -8.09 0.41
CA PRO A 51 -14.34 -8.52 -0.97
C PRO A 51 -12.90 -8.78 -1.41
N VAL A 52 -12.63 -9.97 -1.90
CA VAL A 52 -11.33 -10.32 -2.51
C VAL A 52 -11.35 -9.81 -3.93
N ALA A 53 -10.51 -8.82 -4.25
CA ALA A 53 -10.35 -8.37 -5.63
C ALA A 53 -9.57 -9.43 -6.42
N PHE A 54 -10.13 -9.87 -7.51
CA PHE A 54 -9.47 -10.76 -8.47
C PHE A 54 -8.99 -9.90 -9.65
N PHE A 55 -7.74 -10.13 -10.06
CA PHE A 55 -7.27 -9.56 -11.33
C PHE A 55 -7.87 -10.37 -12.47
N THR A 56 -8.45 -9.67 -13.42
CA THR A 56 -8.92 -10.23 -14.68
C THR A 56 -7.97 -9.82 -15.78
N ASP A 57 -7.53 -10.78 -16.58
CA ASP A 57 -6.85 -10.52 -17.85
C ASP A 57 -7.85 -9.99 -18.89
N ASN A 58 -7.36 -9.51 -20.04
CA ASN A 58 -8.21 -9.06 -21.17
C ASN A 58 -9.25 -10.12 -21.60
N ASP A 59 -8.99 -11.39 -21.31
CA ASP A 59 -9.89 -12.52 -21.56
C ASP A 59 -10.89 -12.78 -20.42
N LEU A 60 -11.03 -11.87 -19.44
CA LEU A 60 -11.89 -12.00 -18.24
C LEU A 60 -11.62 -13.25 -17.37
N ARG A 61 -10.41 -13.83 -17.48
CA ARG A 61 -10.01 -14.94 -16.61
C ARG A 61 -9.57 -14.41 -15.25
N ALA A 62 -10.21 -14.88 -14.17
CA ALA A 62 -9.82 -14.55 -12.81
C ALA A 62 -8.59 -15.37 -12.41
N PHE A 63 -7.48 -14.68 -12.11
CA PHE A 63 -6.32 -15.33 -11.51
C PHE A 63 -6.39 -15.24 -9.98
N PRO A 64 -6.12 -16.32 -9.25
CA PRO A 64 -6.02 -16.26 -7.81
C PRO A 64 -4.88 -15.29 -7.42
N PRO A 65 -5.07 -14.43 -6.41
CA PRO A 65 -4.03 -13.51 -5.97
C PRO A 65 -2.81 -14.32 -5.48
N VAL A 66 -1.63 -14.00 -6.01
CA VAL A 66 -0.39 -14.63 -5.55
C VAL A 66 -0.08 -14.13 -4.14
N PRO A 67 0.08 -15.02 -3.15
CA PRO A 67 0.39 -14.63 -1.78
C PRO A 67 1.63 -13.72 -1.73
N VAL A 68 1.62 -12.73 -0.84
CA VAL A 68 2.77 -11.81 -0.65
C VAL A 68 4.03 -12.51 -0.13
N SER A 69 3.90 -13.71 0.38
CA SER A 69 5.00 -14.59 0.81
C SER A 69 5.74 -15.28 -0.35
N LYS A 70 5.25 -15.16 -1.59
CA LYS A 70 5.90 -15.77 -2.76
C LYS A 70 6.44 -14.70 -3.72
N PRO A 71 7.57 -14.96 -4.41
CA PRO A 71 8.03 -14.08 -5.47
C PRO A 71 7.01 -14.08 -6.61
N TYR A 72 6.63 -12.90 -7.06
CA TYR A 72 5.67 -12.71 -8.16
C TYR A 72 6.33 -12.15 -9.40
N ILE A 73 7.33 -11.28 -9.21
CA ILE A 73 8.02 -10.59 -10.28
C ILE A 73 9.27 -11.37 -10.71
N LYS A 74 9.58 -11.34 -12.01
CA LYS A 74 10.83 -11.89 -12.53
C LYS A 74 12.00 -11.01 -12.10
N GLN A 75 13.16 -11.62 -11.87
CA GLN A 75 14.36 -10.88 -11.46
C GLN A 75 14.76 -9.76 -12.44
N ALA A 76 14.62 -10.01 -13.74
CA ALA A 76 14.92 -9.02 -14.77
C ALA A 76 14.03 -7.79 -14.66
N ASP A 77 12.72 -8.00 -14.48
CA ASP A 77 11.74 -6.93 -14.33
C ASP A 77 11.96 -6.14 -13.05
N LEU A 78 12.33 -6.83 -11.95
CA LEU A 78 12.69 -6.21 -10.68
C LEU A 78 13.93 -5.33 -10.82
N ILE A 79 14.99 -5.83 -11.46
CA ILE A 79 16.22 -5.08 -11.71
C ILE A 79 15.93 -3.85 -12.58
N GLN A 80 15.15 -4.00 -13.64
CA GLN A 80 14.76 -2.89 -14.49
C GLN A 80 13.99 -1.82 -13.70
N TRP A 81 13.01 -2.24 -12.90
CA TRP A 81 12.22 -1.32 -12.09
C TRP A 81 13.08 -0.55 -11.07
N VAL A 82 13.97 -1.25 -10.38
CA VAL A 82 14.89 -0.62 -9.41
C VAL A 82 15.86 0.33 -10.10
N SER A 83 16.37 -0.04 -11.29
CA SER A 83 17.27 0.82 -12.08
C SER A 83 16.63 2.13 -12.53
N GLN A 84 15.30 2.18 -12.60
CA GLN A 84 14.56 3.40 -12.89
C GLN A 84 14.26 4.22 -11.64
N ILE A 85 13.82 3.58 -10.56
CA ILE A 85 13.33 4.29 -9.37
C ILE A 85 14.46 4.80 -8.47
N LEU A 86 15.54 4.02 -8.26
CA LEU A 86 16.59 4.43 -7.34
C LEU A 86 17.35 5.69 -7.81
N PRO A 87 17.76 5.85 -9.08
CA PRO A 87 18.34 7.10 -9.53
C PRO A 87 17.39 8.29 -9.37
N GLN A 88 16.11 8.12 -9.72
CA GLN A 88 15.11 9.18 -9.56
C GLN A 88 14.94 9.61 -8.11
N ALA A 89 15.09 8.67 -7.14
CA ALA A 89 14.98 8.98 -5.73
C ALA A 89 16.10 9.91 -5.21
N PHE A 90 17.20 10.03 -5.96
CA PHE A 90 18.33 10.90 -5.65
C PHE A 90 18.53 12.01 -6.71
N THR A 91 17.54 12.21 -7.57
CA THR A 91 17.52 13.27 -8.59
C THR A 91 16.45 14.28 -8.20
N PHE A 92 16.87 15.52 -7.93
CA PHE A 92 15.95 16.62 -7.57
C PHE A 92 16.62 17.98 -7.76
N ASP A 93 15.81 19.00 -7.97
CA ASP A 93 16.25 20.37 -8.12
C ASP A 93 15.73 21.28 -6.99
N PHE A 94 16.30 22.48 -6.90
CA PHE A 94 15.91 23.46 -5.88
C PHE A 94 14.53 24.09 -6.12
N ILE A 95 13.96 23.98 -7.32
CA ILE A 95 12.67 24.56 -7.70
C ILE A 95 11.54 23.61 -7.34
N ASN A 96 11.67 22.33 -7.74
CA ASN A 96 10.61 21.31 -7.69
C ASN A 96 10.82 20.27 -6.60
N TYR A 97 11.79 20.47 -5.69
CA TYR A 97 12.23 19.51 -4.67
C TYR A 97 11.08 18.72 -4.01
N ASN A 98 10.07 19.43 -3.52
CA ASN A 98 8.95 18.79 -2.82
C ASN A 98 8.03 18.00 -3.74
N ASP A 99 7.85 18.44 -4.97
CA ASP A 99 6.93 17.81 -5.92
C ASP A 99 7.58 16.59 -6.57
N GLU A 100 8.87 16.65 -6.87
CA GLU A 100 9.65 15.51 -7.35
C GLU A 100 9.69 14.39 -6.32
N LEU A 101 9.94 14.72 -5.05
CA LEU A 101 9.90 13.73 -3.97
C LEU A 101 8.49 13.14 -3.79
N LYS A 102 7.43 13.93 -3.83
CA LYS A 102 6.06 13.41 -3.69
C LYS A 102 5.68 12.40 -4.77
N GLN A 103 6.16 12.58 -5.99
CA GLN A 103 5.91 11.65 -7.10
C GLN A 103 6.50 10.27 -6.84
N LEU A 104 7.54 10.18 -6.02
CA LEU A 104 8.19 8.92 -5.67
C LEU A 104 7.50 8.17 -4.51
N GLN A 105 6.70 8.88 -3.71
CA GLN A 105 6.07 8.30 -2.52
C GLN A 105 5.31 6.99 -2.78
N PRO A 106 4.58 6.77 -3.89
CA PRO A 106 3.88 5.52 -4.16
C PRO A 106 4.79 4.29 -4.30
N TYR A 107 6.08 4.49 -4.63
CA TYR A 107 7.05 3.40 -4.79
C TYR A 107 7.65 2.93 -3.46
N PHE A 108 7.36 3.62 -2.37
CA PHE A 108 7.90 3.34 -1.04
C PHE A 108 6.81 2.94 -0.05
N THR A 109 7.17 2.08 0.90
CA THR A 109 6.36 1.91 2.10
C THR A 109 6.50 3.15 3.00
N PRO A 110 5.62 3.38 3.99
CA PRO A 110 5.79 4.48 4.95
C PRO A 110 7.16 4.44 5.65
N ARG A 111 7.68 3.25 5.95
CA ARG A 111 9.01 3.05 6.53
C ARG A 111 10.11 3.37 5.53
N GLY A 112 10.01 2.82 4.31
CA GLY A 112 10.98 3.09 3.24
C GLY A 112 11.05 4.57 2.88
N TRP A 113 9.91 5.25 2.88
CA TRP A 113 9.85 6.69 2.68
C TRP A 113 10.60 7.48 3.76
N SER A 114 10.37 7.15 5.03
CA SER A 114 11.09 7.77 6.14
C SER A 114 12.60 7.55 6.07
N THR A 115 13.03 6.32 5.73
CA THR A 115 14.46 6.02 5.54
C THR A 115 15.06 6.76 4.35
N LEU A 116 14.34 6.86 3.23
CA LEU A 116 14.79 7.64 2.07
C LEU A 116 15.05 9.09 2.45
N LEU A 117 14.08 9.76 3.09
CA LEU A 117 14.22 11.16 3.51
C LEU A 117 15.42 11.35 4.43
N THR A 118 15.63 10.44 5.38
CA THR A 118 16.81 10.46 6.26
C THR A 118 18.12 10.32 5.50
N GLN A 119 18.17 9.46 4.48
CA GLN A 119 19.36 9.29 3.66
C GLN A 119 19.61 10.51 2.76
N ILE A 120 18.57 11.07 2.16
CA ILE A 120 18.70 12.29 1.35
C ILE A 120 19.23 13.45 2.21
N ASP A 121 18.73 13.60 3.45
CA ASP A 121 19.13 14.69 4.34
C ASP A 121 20.65 14.68 4.66
N ILE A 122 21.26 13.51 4.69
CA ILE A 122 22.71 13.34 4.88
C ILE A 122 23.51 13.89 3.68
N TYR A 123 23.01 13.71 2.45
CA TYR A 123 23.73 14.07 1.22
C TYR A 123 23.36 15.45 0.69
N ALA A 124 22.10 15.85 0.84
CA ALA A 124 21.58 17.11 0.34
C ALA A 124 20.26 17.45 1.05
N ASN A 125 20.34 18.03 2.25
CA ASN A 125 19.12 18.44 2.97
C ASN A 125 18.39 19.56 2.23
N ALA A 126 17.07 19.64 2.45
CA ALA A 126 16.19 20.59 1.77
C ALA A 126 16.68 22.04 1.84
N SER A 127 17.20 22.47 3.00
CA SER A 127 17.71 23.83 3.17
C SER A 127 18.95 24.10 2.32
N THR A 128 19.87 23.15 2.24
CA THR A 128 21.09 23.25 1.40
C THR A 128 20.73 23.26 -0.08
N VAL A 129 19.77 22.43 -0.50
CA VAL A 129 19.30 22.38 -1.90
C VAL A 129 18.69 23.72 -2.31
N GLN A 130 17.75 24.24 -1.51
CA GLN A 130 17.03 25.47 -1.82
C GLN A 130 17.91 26.72 -1.70
N THR A 131 18.66 26.87 -0.60
CA THR A 131 19.53 28.05 -0.37
C THR A 131 20.70 28.06 -1.31
N GLY A 132 21.30 26.89 -1.58
CA GLY A 132 22.46 26.74 -2.46
C GLY A 132 22.10 26.72 -3.95
N ARG A 133 20.82 26.74 -4.32
CA ARG A 133 20.34 26.53 -5.69
C ARG A 133 20.98 25.30 -6.34
N LEU A 134 20.92 24.19 -5.63
CA LEU A 134 21.61 22.97 -5.99
C LEU A 134 20.74 22.13 -6.93
N PHE A 135 21.33 21.65 -8.01
CA PHE A 135 20.83 20.57 -8.84
C PHE A 135 21.54 19.29 -8.42
N VAL A 136 20.75 18.27 -8.12
CA VAL A 136 21.26 16.94 -7.79
C VAL A 136 20.74 15.97 -8.84
N ASN A 137 21.66 15.29 -9.51
CA ASN A 137 21.35 14.22 -10.46
C ASN A 137 22.08 12.95 -10.04
N ALA A 138 21.41 11.82 -10.13
CA ALA A 138 22.01 10.52 -9.80
C ALA A 138 21.96 9.60 -11.01
N ASP A 139 23.13 9.14 -11.41
CA ASP A 139 23.27 8.22 -12.54
C ASP A 139 23.73 6.84 -12.08
N ALA A 140 23.21 5.80 -12.73
CA ALA A 140 23.61 4.43 -12.46
C ALA A 140 25.07 4.20 -12.90
N ASN A 141 25.91 3.83 -11.96
CA ASN A 141 27.33 3.51 -12.22
C ASN A 141 27.58 1.98 -12.17
N GLY A 142 26.66 1.21 -12.74
CA GLY A 142 26.74 -0.24 -12.83
C GLY A 142 25.39 -0.92 -12.76
N THR A 143 25.40 -2.23 -12.99
CA THR A 143 24.18 -3.05 -12.96
C THR A 143 23.80 -3.38 -11.51
N PRO A 144 22.52 -3.24 -11.12
CA PRO A 144 22.04 -3.70 -9.82
C PRO A 144 22.25 -5.19 -9.61
N THR A 145 22.60 -5.58 -8.41
CA THR A 145 22.76 -6.98 -8.00
C THR A 145 21.79 -7.31 -6.87
N ILE A 146 21.39 -8.57 -6.78
CA ILE A 146 20.53 -9.08 -5.69
C ILE A 146 21.37 -10.00 -4.81
N PRO A 147 22.09 -9.48 -3.78
CA PRO A 147 22.91 -10.29 -2.91
C PRO A 147 22.10 -11.25 -2.03
N ASN A 148 20.87 -10.89 -1.68
CA ASN A 148 20.03 -11.71 -0.82
C ASN A 148 18.55 -11.54 -1.18
N GLN A 149 17.79 -12.64 -1.03
CA GLN A 149 16.34 -12.64 -1.21
C GLN A 149 15.72 -13.73 -0.35
N GLY A 150 14.51 -13.52 0.09
CA GLY A 150 13.82 -14.53 0.91
C GLY A 150 12.59 -13.98 1.62
N LEU A 151 12.06 -14.78 2.52
CA LEU A 151 10.91 -14.43 3.33
C LEU A 151 11.36 -13.57 4.53
N LEU A 152 10.74 -12.42 4.66
CA LEU A 152 10.95 -11.47 5.77
C LEU A 152 9.63 -11.35 6.54
N GLY A 153 9.50 -12.15 7.60
CA GLY A 153 8.22 -12.30 8.30
C GLY A 153 7.18 -12.97 7.40
N ASP A 154 6.14 -12.26 7.05
CA ASP A 154 5.03 -12.72 6.20
C ASP A 154 5.17 -12.32 4.72
N LYS A 155 6.20 -11.52 4.37
CA LYS A 155 6.39 -10.96 3.03
C LYS A 155 7.68 -11.43 2.39
N TYR A 156 7.65 -11.65 1.09
CA TYR A 156 8.86 -11.91 0.33
C TYR A 156 9.59 -10.60 0.04
N GLY A 157 10.92 -10.60 0.15
CA GLY A 157 11.75 -9.44 -0.07
C GLY A 157 13.05 -9.75 -0.77
N TRP A 158 13.63 -8.71 -1.40
CA TRP A 158 14.90 -8.73 -2.10
C TRP A 158 15.77 -7.58 -1.59
N TRP A 159 16.98 -7.91 -1.18
CA TRP A 159 18.03 -6.91 -1.00
C TRP A 159 18.67 -6.66 -2.34
N ILE A 160 18.70 -5.42 -2.76
CA ILE A 160 19.27 -5.00 -4.04
C ILE A 160 20.37 -4.00 -3.75
N GLN A 161 21.53 -4.23 -4.35
CA GLN A 161 22.67 -3.34 -4.26
C GLN A 161 22.90 -2.69 -5.61
N MET A 162 22.97 -1.35 -5.63
CA MET A 162 23.14 -0.56 -6.84
C MET A 162 24.19 0.53 -6.62
N PRO A 163 25.24 0.57 -7.41
CA PRO A 163 26.20 1.69 -7.41
C PRO A 163 25.61 2.86 -8.18
N LEU A 164 25.68 4.07 -7.61
CA LEU A 164 25.26 5.33 -8.22
C LEU A 164 26.37 6.36 -8.12
N THR A 165 26.39 7.29 -9.06
CA THR A 165 27.16 8.53 -8.96
C THR A 165 26.18 9.69 -8.80
N ILE A 166 26.35 10.45 -7.73
CA ILE A 166 25.56 11.67 -7.48
C ILE A 166 26.35 12.86 -7.96
N HIS A 167 25.80 13.60 -8.90
CA HIS A 167 26.31 14.86 -9.41
C HIS A 167 25.59 16.02 -8.71
N LYS A 168 26.36 16.87 -8.03
CA LYS A 168 25.86 18.08 -7.36
C LYS A 168 26.36 19.28 -8.12
N VAL A 169 25.45 20.01 -8.72
CA VAL A 169 25.79 21.17 -9.59
C VAL A 169 25.21 22.46 -9.01
N THR A 170 26.09 23.43 -8.82
CA THR A 170 25.74 24.82 -8.50
C THR A 170 26.32 25.75 -9.56
N ALA A 171 25.99 27.03 -9.54
CA ALA A 171 26.58 28.00 -10.46
C ALA A 171 28.11 28.10 -10.40
N ALA A 172 28.72 27.73 -9.25
CA ALA A 172 30.15 27.91 -9.00
C ALA A 172 30.91 26.58 -8.87
N ARG A 173 30.23 25.44 -8.70
CA ARG A 173 30.89 24.19 -8.35
C ARG A 173 30.13 22.98 -8.91
N HIS A 174 30.92 22.00 -9.33
CA HIS A 174 30.45 20.66 -9.73
C HIS A 174 31.18 19.64 -8.87
N ASP A 175 30.42 18.87 -8.09
CA ASP A 175 30.92 17.82 -7.23
C ASP A 175 30.32 16.47 -7.62
N GLU A 176 31.13 15.43 -7.64
CA GLU A 176 30.68 14.06 -7.91
C GLU A 176 30.97 13.17 -6.69
N VAL A 177 29.99 12.38 -6.32
CA VAL A 177 30.11 11.46 -5.19
C VAL A 177 29.64 10.07 -5.63
N ALA A 178 30.54 9.10 -5.64
CA ALA A 178 30.15 7.71 -5.85
C ALA A 178 29.60 7.12 -4.55
N ILE A 179 28.43 6.50 -4.63
CA ILE A 179 27.76 5.84 -3.53
C ILE A 179 27.30 4.45 -3.94
N THR A 180 27.07 3.60 -2.96
CA THR A 180 26.42 2.32 -3.16
C THR A 180 25.14 2.29 -2.34
N ILE A 181 23.99 2.10 -2.99
CA ILE A 181 22.71 1.99 -2.33
C ILE A 181 22.36 0.53 -2.12
N GLN A 182 21.96 0.19 -0.90
CA GLN A 182 21.30 -1.07 -0.60
C GLN A 182 19.82 -0.80 -0.33
N ALA A 183 18.94 -1.30 -1.19
CA ALA A 183 17.50 -1.16 -1.07
C ALA A 183 16.87 -2.50 -0.74
N LEU A 184 15.98 -2.51 0.24
CA LEU A 184 15.10 -3.64 0.52
C LEU A 184 13.78 -3.42 -0.21
N VAL A 185 13.53 -4.23 -1.23
CA VAL A 185 12.24 -4.27 -1.93
C VAL A 185 11.41 -5.41 -1.37
N ILE A 186 10.16 -5.15 -1.00
CA ILE A 186 9.23 -6.14 -0.46
C ILE A 186 7.99 -6.29 -1.32
N ARG A 187 7.38 -7.46 -1.22
CA ARG A 187 6.06 -7.71 -1.78
C ARG A 187 5.00 -6.95 -0.99
N VAL A 188 4.10 -6.30 -1.71
CA VAL A 188 2.91 -5.67 -1.14
C VAL A 188 1.66 -6.18 -1.86
N PRO A 189 0.47 -6.11 -1.23
CA PRO A 189 -0.77 -6.43 -1.93
C PRO A 189 -0.95 -5.53 -3.14
N THR A 190 -1.31 -6.11 -4.28
CA THR A 190 -1.52 -5.36 -5.53
C THR A 190 -2.69 -4.38 -5.47
N LEU A 191 -3.58 -4.53 -4.48
CA LEU A 191 -4.59 -3.52 -4.14
C LEU A 191 -4.00 -2.18 -3.68
N ASN A 192 -2.84 -2.22 -3.05
CA ASN A 192 -2.16 -1.04 -2.53
C ASN A 192 -1.21 -0.43 -3.57
N ASN A 193 -0.66 -1.26 -4.44
CA ASN A 193 0.25 -0.84 -5.50
C ASN A 193 0.15 -1.82 -6.68
N LEU A 194 -0.12 -1.32 -7.88
CA LEU A 194 -0.29 -2.12 -9.09
C LEU A 194 0.92 -2.98 -9.44
N THR A 195 2.13 -2.52 -9.12
CA THR A 195 3.36 -3.29 -9.33
C THR A 195 3.52 -4.45 -8.33
N GLY A 196 2.79 -4.42 -7.20
CA GLY A 196 2.85 -5.42 -6.15
C GLY A 196 4.18 -5.47 -5.39
N ILE A 197 5.03 -4.44 -5.52
CA ILE A 197 6.30 -4.28 -4.83
C ILE A 197 6.49 -2.83 -4.37
N GLN A 198 7.18 -2.64 -3.28
CA GLN A 198 7.59 -1.32 -2.77
C GLN A 198 8.96 -1.42 -2.08
N ILE A 199 9.67 -0.31 -2.02
CA ILE A 199 10.92 -0.18 -1.28
C ILE A 199 10.59 0.08 0.19
N ASP A 200 11.08 -0.80 1.07
CA ASP A 200 10.81 -0.74 2.52
C ASP A 200 11.97 -0.18 3.34
N ASN A 201 13.18 -0.26 2.81
CA ASN A 201 14.36 0.29 3.47
C ASN A 201 15.40 0.72 2.43
N ILE A 202 16.15 1.77 2.75
CA ILE A 202 17.30 2.23 1.98
C ILE A 202 18.45 2.49 2.93
N ILE A 203 19.62 1.97 2.57
CA ILE A 203 20.89 2.20 3.26
C ILE A 203 21.87 2.70 2.20
N VAL A 204 22.41 3.88 2.41
CA VAL A 204 23.43 4.46 1.52
C VAL A 204 24.80 4.28 2.15
N GLN A 205 25.69 3.62 1.43
CA GLN A 205 27.08 3.48 1.80
C GLN A 205 27.91 4.42 0.92
N GLY A 206 28.50 5.44 1.52
CA GLY A 206 29.45 6.30 0.82
C GLY A 206 30.73 5.52 0.53
N THR A 207 31.10 5.40 -0.73
CA THR A 207 32.48 5.03 -1.07
C THR A 207 33.34 6.23 -0.70
N LYS A 208 34.32 6.07 0.18
CA LYS A 208 35.29 7.13 0.49
C LYS A 208 35.86 7.63 -0.84
N SER A 209 35.60 8.91 -1.16
CA SER A 209 36.22 9.59 -2.28
C SER A 209 37.73 9.33 -2.17
N GLN A 210 38.31 8.65 -3.15
CA GLN A 210 39.75 8.74 -3.37
C GLN A 210 40.03 10.19 -3.80
N ALA A 211 40.22 11.06 -2.81
CA ALA A 211 40.78 12.37 -3.04
C ALA A 211 42.10 12.13 -3.79
N GLY A 212 42.15 12.63 -5.02
CA GLY A 212 43.22 12.38 -5.95
C GLY A 212 44.59 12.59 -5.32
N GLN A 213 45.41 11.58 -5.39
CA GLN A 213 46.85 11.78 -5.48
C GLN A 213 47.15 12.45 -6.83
N ALA A 214 47.05 13.78 -6.85
CA ALA A 214 47.74 14.57 -7.87
C ALA A 214 49.23 14.37 -7.62
N GLY A 215 49.85 13.54 -8.45
CA GLY A 215 51.28 13.28 -8.43
C GLY A 215 52.03 14.57 -8.65
N THR A 216 52.91 14.85 -7.70
CA THR A 216 54.08 15.68 -7.90
C THR A 216 55.01 14.99 -8.89
N HIS A 217 55.20 15.62 -10.04
CA HIS A 217 56.42 15.57 -10.84
C HIS A 217 56.67 16.95 -11.42
#